data_58f10f3f55843abe3dfdb9df899965b9
#
_entry.id   58f10f3f55843abe3dfdb9df899965b9
#
_cell.length_a   1.000
_cell.length_b   1.000
_cell.length_c   1.000
_cell.angle_alpha   90.00
_cell.angle_beta   90.00
_cell.angle_gamma   90.00
#
_symmetry.space_group_name_H-M   'P 1'
#
loop_
_entity.id
_entity.type
_entity.pdbx_description
1 polymer ?
#
loop_
_entity_poly.entity_id
_entity_poly.type
_entity_poly.pdbx_seq_one_letter_code
_entity_poly.pdbx_strand_id
1 'polypeptide(L)'
;HQLEDVRDPGCLDHCDALILPGVGSFDPAMEKLHSSGMVEHLRSWHHNERPLLGICLGLQLLFESSEEGHTPGLGILKGHVQRLPEDQCERIPHMGWGQLRPQQPCPLLPDSETAPWVYFVHSYAAIPSKPSDLAATVAFGQDAATAMVWNKRTGACQFHPEKSAEAGARLLHHWIRWLESGAELPQ
;
A
#
# COMPACT_ATOMS: atom_id res chain seq x y z
N HIS A 1 -10.61 18.30 4.68
CA HIS A 1 -9.54 18.03 3.72
C HIS A 1 -10.05 18.18 2.30
N GLN A 2 -9.21 18.69 1.42
CA GLN A 2 -9.50 18.79 -0.01
C GLN A 2 -8.73 17.67 -0.73
N LEU A 3 -9.44 16.89 -1.55
CA LEU A 3 -8.83 15.88 -2.43
C LEU A 3 -8.65 16.48 -3.83
N GLU A 4 -7.44 16.34 -4.37
CA GLU A 4 -7.10 16.77 -5.72
C GLU A 4 -6.57 15.59 -6.54
N ASP A 5 -7.01 15.48 -7.79
CA ASP A 5 -6.46 14.51 -8.75
C ASP A 5 -5.20 15.12 -9.39
N VAL A 6 -4.05 14.71 -8.87
CA VAL A 6 -2.76 15.22 -9.31
C VAL A 6 -2.24 14.39 -10.49
N ARG A 7 -2.13 15.03 -11.65
CA ARG A 7 -1.61 14.42 -12.89
C ARG A 7 -0.30 15.02 -13.35
N ASP A 8 0.05 16.18 -12.82
CA ASP A 8 1.27 16.92 -13.14
C ASP A 8 2.19 16.92 -11.92
N PRO A 9 3.44 16.46 -12.04
CA PRO A 9 4.42 16.52 -10.96
C PRO A 9 4.57 17.90 -10.30
N GLY A 10 4.43 18.99 -11.07
CA GLY A 10 4.52 20.34 -10.54
C GLY A 10 3.45 20.71 -9.51
N CYS A 11 2.36 19.96 -9.47
CA CYS A 11 1.29 20.18 -8.48
C CYS A 11 1.58 19.50 -7.13
N LEU A 12 2.57 18.60 -7.03
CA LEU A 12 2.88 17.87 -5.81
C LEU A 12 3.34 18.75 -4.66
N ASP A 13 4.01 19.86 -4.94
CA ASP A 13 4.56 20.75 -3.90
C ASP A 13 3.48 21.36 -3.01
N HIS A 14 2.25 21.46 -3.49
CA HIS A 14 1.10 22.01 -2.75
C HIS A 14 0.34 20.96 -1.94
N CYS A 15 0.69 19.67 -2.08
CA CYS A 15 0.02 18.60 -1.37
C CYS A 15 0.67 18.37 0.01
N ASP A 16 -0.12 18.14 1.04
CA ASP A 16 0.36 17.75 2.38
C ASP A 16 0.68 16.25 2.45
N ALA A 17 -0.07 15.45 1.72
CA ALA A 17 0.07 13.99 1.65
C ALA A 17 -0.36 13.48 0.28
N LEU A 18 0.13 12.29 -0.10
CA LEU A 18 -0.25 11.64 -1.35
C LEU A 18 -0.94 10.31 -1.08
N ILE A 19 -1.94 10.00 -1.91
CA ILE A 19 -2.48 8.66 -2.06
C ILE A 19 -2.13 8.18 -3.46
N LEU A 20 -1.50 7.02 -3.55
CA LEU A 20 -1.22 6.32 -4.80
C LEU A 20 -2.20 5.14 -4.94
N PRO A 21 -3.40 5.37 -5.49
CA PRO A 21 -4.32 4.28 -5.78
C PRO A 21 -3.88 3.56 -7.04
N GLY A 22 -4.34 2.32 -7.23
CA GLY A 22 -4.14 1.65 -8.49
C GLY A 22 -5.02 0.42 -8.63
N VAL A 23 -5.47 0.20 -9.86
CA VAL A 23 -6.16 -1.01 -10.31
C VAL A 23 -5.58 -1.43 -11.67
N GLY A 24 -5.70 -2.71 -12.02
CA GLY A 24 -5.14 -3.24 -13.25
C GLY A 24 -3.79 -3.89 -13.05
N SER A 25 -2.90 -3.80 -14.03
CA SER A 25 -1.64 -4.53 -14.11
C SER A 25 -0.43 -3.64 -13.84
N PHE A 26 0.67 -4.25 -13.39
CA PHE A 26 1.88 -3.58 -12.93
C PHE A 26 2.58 -2.76 -14.03
N ASP A 27 2.91 -3.39 -15.17
CA ASP A 27 3.66 -2.72 -16.23
C ASP A 27 2.93 -1.49 -16.79
N PRO A 28 1.65 -1.55 -17.21
CA PRO A 28 0.93 -0.37 -17.68
C PRO A 28 0.87 0.76 -16.67
N ALA A 29 0.77 0.43 -15.37
CA ALA A 29 0.76 1.45 -14.32
C ALA A 29 2.13 2.12 -14.18
N MET A 30 3.23 1.35 -14.20
CA MET A 30 4.58 1.90 -14.17
C MET A 30 4.91 2.71 -15.41
N GLU A 31 4.52 2.24 -16.59
CA GLU A 31 4.68 2.99 -17.85
C GLU A 31 3.98 4.36 -17.81
N LYS A 32 2.78 4.40 -17.23
CA LYS A 32 2.04 5.64 -17.02
C LYS A 32 2.76 6.58 -16.05
N LEU A 33 3.29 6.07 -14.93
CA LEU A 33 4.09 6.88 -14.01
C LEU A 33 5.38 7.40 -14.66
N HIS A 34 6.04 6.58 -15.48
CA HIS A 34 7.21 7.02 -16.23
C HIS A 34 6.87 8.11 -17.26
N SER A 35 5.84 7.90 -18.05
CA SER A 35 5.44 8.85 -19.11
C SER A 35 4.95 10.19 -18.56
N SER A 36 4.37 10.19 -17.36
CA SER A 36 3.95 11.42 -16.68
C SER A 36 5.07 12.12 -15.89
N GLY A 37 6.28 11.52 -15.81
CA GLY A 37 7.39 12.06 -15.02
C GLY A 37 7.23 11.88 -13.49
N MET A 38 6.21 11.16 -13.02
CA MET A 38 5.91 11.01 -11.60
C MET A 38 6.93 10.18 -10.81
N VAL A 39 7.68 9.28 -11.47
CA VAL A 39 8.55 8.31 -10.79
C VAL A 39 9.56 8.99 -9.87
N GLU A 40 10.34 9.93 -10.40
CA GLU A 40 11.37 10.61 -9.60
C GLU A 40 10.77 11.51 -8.51
N HIS A 41 9.60 12.08 -8.76
CA HIS A 41 8.90 12.90 -7.78
C HIS A 41 8.38 12.05 -6.60
N LEU A 42 7.82 10.87 -6.87
CA LEU A 42 7.38 9.93 -5.82
C LEU A 42 8.56 9.39 -5.00
N ARG A 43 9.70 9.10 -5.65
CA ARG A 43 10.94 8.73 -4.97
C ARG A 43 11.46 9.83 -4.07
N SER A 44 11.51 11.06 -4.58
CA SER A 44 11.91 12.24 -3.82
C SER A 44 10.94 12.52 -2.67
N TRP A 45 9.64 12.34 -2.88
CA TRP A 45 8.60 12.47 -1.86
C TRP A 45 8.86 11.56 -0.65
N HIS A 46 9.11 10.28 -0.92
CA HIS A 46 9.48 9.33 0.13
C HIS A 46 10.83 9.67 0.80
N HIS A 47 11.85 10.04 0.00
CA HIS A 47 13.16 10.41 0.52
C HIS A 47 13.08 11.59 1.49
N ASN A 48 12.23 12.56 1.18
CA ASN A 48 11.97 13.73 2.02
C ASN A 48 10.96 13.43 3.15
N GLU A 49 10.65 12.15 3.38
CA GLU A 49 9.77 11.68 4.45
C GLU A 49 8.40 12.34 4.45
N ARG A 50 7.86 12.67 3.28
CA ARG A 50 6.50 13.19 3.13
C ARG A 50 5.49 12.04 3.15
N PRO A 51 4.28 12.25 3.72
CA PRO A 51 3.28 11.18 3.86
C PRO A 51 2.78 10.63 2.52
N LEU A 52 2.86 9.30 2.36
CA LEU A 52 2.41 8.58 1.17
C LEU A 52 1.63 7.34 1.57
N LEU A 53 0.48 7.11 0.96
CA LEU A 53 -0.34 5.91 1.14
C LEU A 53 -0.59 5.21 -0.20
N GLY A 54 -0.05 3.99 -0.38
CA GLY A 54 -0.35 3.13 -1.52
C GLY A 54 -1.60 2.27 -1.27
N ILE A 55 -2.47 2.11 -2.28
CA ILE A 55 -3.68 1.28 -2.18
C ILE A 55 -3.70 0.27 -3.31
N CYS A 56 -3.84 -1.01 -2.98
CA CYS A 56 -3.92 -2.16 -3.87
C CYS A 56 -2.71 -2.22 -4.82
N LEU A 57 -2.89 -1.99 -6.14
CA LEU A 57 -1.77 -1.91 -7.07
C LEU A 57 -0.75 -0.84 -6.65
N GLY A 58 -1.21 0.27 -6.05
CA GLY A 58 -0.33 1.31 -5.51
C GLY A 58 0.65 0.79 -4.45
N LEU A 59 0.26 -0.18 -3.62
CA LEU A 59 1.19 -0.88 -2.73
C LEU A 59 2.27 -1.61 -3.54
N GLN A 60 1.86 -2.35 -4.56
CA GLN A 60 2.77 -3.18 -5.36
C GLN A 60 3.80 -2.32 -6.11
N LEU A 61 3.37 -1.18 -6.65
CA LEU A 61 4.24 -0.24 -7.37
C LEU A 61 5.37 0.34 -6.51
N LEU A 62 5.23 0.37 -5.16
CA LEU A 62 6.27 0.87 -4.26
C LEU A 62 7.51 -0.03 -4.21
N PHE A 63 7.40 -1.31 -4.59
CA PHE A 63 8.48 -2.28 -4.54
C PHE A 63 9.42 -2.18 -5.75
N GLU A 64 10.50 -2.97 -5.74
CA GLU A 64 11.56 -2.91 -6.76
C GLU A 64 11.13 -3.60 -8.06
N SER A 65 10.33 -4.67 -7.97
CA SER A 65 9.91 -5.48 -9.13
C SER A 65 8.62 -6.25 -8.83
N SER A 66 8.02 -6.80 -9.89
CA SER A 66 6.86 -7.67 -9.80
C SER A 66 6.99 -8.84 -10.77
N GLU A 67 6.56 -10.04 -10.35
CA GLU A 67 6.42 -11.21 -11.25
C GLU A 67 5.27 -11.02 -12.27
N GLU A 68 4.39 -10.04 -12.08
CA GLU A 68 3.34 -9.73 -13.03
C GLU A 68 3.88 -9.08 -14.31
N GLY A 69 5.07 -8.46 -14.25
CA GLY A 69 5.62 -7.70 -15.34
C GLY A 69 7.15 -7.70 -15.38
N HIS A 70 7.69 -6.86 -16.27
CA HIS A 70 9.13 -6.72 -16.48
C HIS A 70 9.64 -5.31 -16.17
N THR A 71 8.74 -4.35 -16.05
CA THR A 71 9.08 -2.96 -15.76
C THR A 71 9.53 -2.86 -14.29
N PRO A 72 10.66 -2.19 -13.99
CA PRO A 72 11.05 -1.92 -12.61
C PRO A 72 10.00 -1.08 -11.90
N GLY A 73 9.72 -1.41 -10.62
CA GLY A 73 8.85 -0.61 -9.78
C GLY A 73 9.50 0.70 -9.29
N LEU A 74 8.83 1.39 -8.39
CA LEU A 74 9.34 2.62 -7.79
C LEU A 74 10.59 2.40 -6.96
N GLY A 75 10.78 1.20 -6.38
CA GLY A 75 11.94 0.89 -5.54
C GLY A 75 12.00 1.71 -4.24
N ILE A 76 10.87 2.26 -3.83
CA ILE A 76 10.70 3.00 -2.56
C ILE A 76 10.84 2.05 -1.38
N LEU A 77 10.21 0.89 -1.48
CA LEU A 77 10.34 -0.20 -0.52
C LEU A 77 11.18 -1.33 -1.10
N LYS A 78 12.03 -1.92 -0.27
CA LYS A 78 12.88 -3.04 -0.65
C LYS A 78 12.11 -4.34 -0.63
N GLY A 79 12.29 -5.13 -1.69
CA GLY A 79 11.60 -6.39 -1.90
C GLY A 79 10.95 -6.45 -3.27
N HIS A 80 10.06 -7.41 -3.44
CA HIS A 80 9.41 -7.65 -4.71
C HIS A 80 7.93 -8.03 -4.51
N VAL A 81 7.22 -8.09 -5.60
CA VAL A 81 5.84 -8.57 -5.67
C VAL A 81 5.84 -9.92 -6.37
N GLN A 82 5.24 -10.93 -5.77
CA GLN A 82 5.15 -12.27 -6.35
C GLN A 82 3.70 -12.74 -6.48
N ARG A 83 3.49 -13.71 -7.36
CA ARG A 83 2.19 -14.36 -7.52
C ARG A 83 1.84 -15.15 -6.25
N LEU A 84 0.59 -15.09 -5.84
CA LEU A 84 0.09 -15.92 -4.74
C LEU A 84 0.25 -17.41 -5.08
N PRO A 85 0.61 -18.28 -4.10
CA PRO A 85 0.85 -19.68 -4.35
C PRO A 85 -0.44 -20.42 -4.75
N GLU A 86 -0.39 -21.21 -5.83
CA GLU A 86 -1.52 -21.97 -6.35
C GLU A 86 -1.78 -23.29 -5.59
N ASP A 87 -0.81 -23.73 -4.79
CA ASP A 87 -0.82 -25.02 -4.07
C ASP A 87 -1.58 -24.98 -2.74
N GLN A 88 -2.08 -23.82 -2.33
CA GLN A 88 -2.75 -23.61 -1.03
C GLN A 88 -4.23 -23.99 -0.99
N CYS A 89 -4.78 -24.63 -2.03
CA CYS A 89 -6.21 -24.90 -2.19
C CYS A 89 -7.11 -23.64 -2.15
N GLU A 90 -6.51 -22.49 -2.27
CA GLU A 90 -7.20 -21.19 -2.33
C GLU A 90 -7.32 -20.72 -3.78
N ARG A 91 -8.40 -19.99 -4.03
CA ARG A 91 -8.63 -19.42 -5.37
C ARG A 91 -7.79 -18.19 -5.59
N ILE A 92 -7.17 -18.10 -6.77
CA ILE A 92 -6.51 -16.89 -7.26
C ILE A 92 -7.40 -16.28 -8.36
N PRO A 93 -7.76 -14.99 -8.24
CA PRO A 93 -7.33 -14.03 -7.22
C PRO A 93 -7.87 -14.33 -5.82
N HIS A 94 -7.10 -13.95 -4.78
CA HIS A 94 -7.62 -13.80 -3.42
C HIS A 94 -8.71 -12.72 -3.46
N MET A 95 -9.95 -13.14 -3.37
CA MET A 95 -11.11 -12.26 -3.51
C MET A 95 -12.09 -12.50 -2.37
N GLY A 96 -12.34 -11.45 -1.60
CA GLY A 96 -13.28 -11.50 -0.49
C GLY A 96 -12.80 -10.77 0.76
N TRP A 97 -13.51 -11.03 1.84
CA TRP A 97 -13.21 -10.46 3.16
C TRP A 97 -12.16 -11.29 3.88
N GLY A 98 -11.12 -10.63 4.39
CA GLY A 98 -10.08 -11.23 5.19
C GLY A 98 -9.82 -10.42 6.46
N GLN A 99 -9.57 -11.10 7.57
CA GLN A 99 -9.23 -10.45 8.83
C GLN A 99 -7.74 -10.08 8.84
N LEU A 100 -7.43 -8.83 9.13
CA LEU A 100 -6.06 -8.39 9.30
C LEU A 100 -5.43 -9.06 10.54
N ARG A 101 -4.16 -9.41 10.40
CA ARG A 101 -3.30 -9.90 11.48
C ARG A 101 -2.18 -8.88 11.67
N PRO A 102 -2.32 -7.95 12.63
CA PRO A 102 -1.30 -6.93 12.89
C PRO A 102 0.05 -7.58 13.21
N GLN A 103 1.13 -7.02 12.69
CA GLN A 103 2.50 -7.41 12.97
C GLN A 103 3.21 -6.33 13.78
N GLN A 104 2.86 -5.07 13.51
CA GLN A 104 3.31 -3.91 14.26
C GLN A 104 2.28 -2.78 14.13
N PRO A 105 2.20 -1.89 15.12
CA PRO A 105 1.34 -0.71 15.03
C PRO A 105 1.84 0.24 13.94
N CYS A 106 0.90 0.86 13.25
CA CYS A 106 1.20 1.90 12.28
C CYS A 106 0.06 2.93 12.24
N PRO A 107 0.27 4.12 11.67
CA PRO A 107 -0.76 5.16 11.61
C PRO A 107 -2.09 4.74 10.97
N LEU A 108 -2.06 3.79 10.04
CA LEU A 108 -3.28 3.24 9.43
C LEU A 108 -3.96 2.20 10.34
N LEU A 109 -3.19 1.44 11.12
CA LEU A 109 -3.66 0.37 12.01
C LEU A 109 -2.98 0.50 13.38
N PRO A 110 -3.45 1.43 14.25
CA PRO A 110 -2.90 1.60 15.59
C PRO A 110 -3.28 0.43 16.52
N ASP A 111 -2.54 0.24 17.61
CA ASP A 111 -2.78 -0.83 18.61
C ASP A 111 -4.19 -0.81 19.20
N SER A 112 -4.83 0.35 19.22
CA SER A 112 -6.21 0.49 19.73
C SER A 112 -7.27 -0.08 18.77
N GLU A 113 -6.90 -0.38 17.52
CA GLU A 113 -7.83 -0.96 16.56
C GLU A 113 -7.86 -2.49 16.72
N THR A 114 -9.06 -3.03 16.89
CA THR A 114 -9.26 -4.48 16.83
C THR A 114 -9.04 -4.96 15.41
N ALA A 115 -8.42 -6.13 15.23
CA ALA A 115 -8.11 -6.71 13.92
C ALA A 115 -9.33 -6.69 12.96
N PRO A 116 -9.41 -5.72 12.05
CA PRO A 116 -10.60 -5.51 11.23
C PRO A 116 -10.69 -6.52 10.08
N TRP A 117 -11.91 -6.75 9.61
CA TRP A 117 -12.16 -7.43 8.35
C TRP A 117 -12.17 -6.41 7.22
N VAL A 118 -11.41 -6.69 6.15
CA VAL A 118 -11.27 -5.82 4.99
C VAL A 118 -11.39 -6.61 3.69
N TYR A 119 -11.66 -5.92 2.58
CA TYR A 119 -11.93 -6.56 1.29
C TYR A 119 -10.70 -6.59 0.39
N PHE A 120 -10.36 -7.79 -0.08
CA PHE A 120 -9.24 -8.06 -0.98
C PHE A 120 -9.73 -8.45 -2.37
N VAL A 121 -8.94 -8.11 -3.39
CA VAL A 121 -9.03 -8.64 -4.75
C VAL A 121 -7.67 -8.50 -5.42
N HIS A 122 -6.82 -9.53 -5.30
CA HIS A 122 -5.46 -9.50 -5.87
C HIS A 122 -4.94 -10.91 -6.16
N SER A 123 -4.08 -11.03 -7.18
CA SER A 123 -3.38 -12.27 -7.56
C SER A 123 -1.91 -12.26 -7.17
N TYR A 124 -1.38 -11.09 -6.81
CA TYR A 124 0.01 -10.87 -6.44
C TYR A 124 0.08 -10.22 -5.06
N ALA A 125 1.12 -10.51 -4.30
CA ALA A 125 1.36 -9.96 -2.98
C ALA A 125 2.81 -9.50 -2.83
N ALA A 126 3.01 -8.44 -2.08
CA ALA A 126 4.34 -7.92 -1.77
C ALA A 126 5.08 -8.83 -0.80
N ILE A 127 6.38 -8.97 -1.00
CA ILE A 127 7.33 -9.64 -0.12
C ILE A 127 8.39 -8.61 0.31
N PRO A 128 8.16 -7.91 1.44
CA PRO A 128 9.15 -6.97 1.95
C PRO A 128 10.44 -7.68 2.32
N SER A 129 11.59 -7.13 1.90
CA SER A 129 12.91 -7.66 2.29
C SER A 129 13.24 -7.39 3.77
N LYS A 130 12.58 -6.39 4.37
CA LYS A 130 12.74 -6.06 5.79
C LYS A 130 11.49 -6.44 6.55
N PRO A 131 11.58 -7.36 7.53
CA PRO A 131 10.44 -7.70 8.38
C PRO A 131 9.83 -6.49 9.11
N SER A 132 10.65 -5.48 9.42
CA SER A 132 10.20 -4.23 10.03
C SER A 132 9.30 -3.38 9.13
N ASP A 133 9.22 -3.66 7.84
CA ASP A 133 8.31 -2.96 6.94
C ASP A 133 6.93 -3.64 6.86
N LEU A 134 6.80 -4.87 7.40
CA LEU A 134 5.54 -5.62 7.40
C LEU A 134 4.65 -5.14 8.56
N ALA A 135 3.55 -4.46 8.24
CA ALA A 135 2.62 -3.94 9.24
C ALA A 135 1.45 -4.88 9.55
N ALA A 136 0.93 -5.59 8.56
CA ALA A 136 -0.11 -6.60 8.77
C ALA A 136 -0.09 -7.67 7.68
N THR A 137 -0.60 -8.85 8.03
CA THR A 137 -0.84 -9.96 7.09
C THR A 137 -2.33 -10.32 7.07
N VAL A 138 -2.70 -11.14 6.09
CA VAL A 138 -4.01 -11.80 5.99
C VAL A 138 -3.79 -13.28 5.72
N ALA A 139 -4.67 -14.14 6.21
CA ALA A 139 -4.61 -15.57 5.92
C ALA A 139 -4.81 -15.83 4.42
N PHE A 140 -4.00 -16.71 3.84
CA PHE A 140 -4.17 -17.24 2.50
C PHE A 140 -3.77 -18.73 2.51
N GLY A 141 -4.76 -19.61 2.47
CA GLY A 141 -4.56 -21.04 2.67
C GLY A 141 -3.97 -21.36 4.03
N GLN A 142 -2.88 -22.10 4.04
CA GLN A 142 -2.13 -22.43 5.26
C GLN A 142 -1.09 -21.35 5.64
N ASP A 143 -0.86 -20.40 4.74
CA ASP A 143 0.12 -19.33 4.88
C ASP A 143 -0.55 -17.97 5.15
N ALA A 144 0.24 -16.92 5.02
CA ALA A 144 -0.21 -15.55 5.13
C ALA A 144 0.35 -14.71 3.98
N ALA A 145 -0.49 -13.85 3.43
CA ALA A 145 -0.08 -12.84 2.46
C ALA A 145 0.12 -11.49 3.14
N THR A 146 1.01 -10.67 2.60
CA THR A 146 1.18 -9.28 3.05
C THR A 146 -0.10 -8.49 2.77
N ALA A 147 -0.68 -7.93 3.83
CA ALA A 147 -1.86 -7.09 3.75
C ALA A 147 -1.53 -5.60 3.87
N MET A 148 -0.50 -5.26 4.65
CA MET A 148 -0.07 -3.89 4.86
C MET A 148 1.44 -3.82 5.05
N VAL A 149 2.03 -2.73 4.58
CA VAL A 149 3.42 -2.36 4.84
C VAL A 149 3.49 -0.93 5.38
N TRP A 150 4.54 -0.66 6.18
CA TRP A 150 4.80 0.67 6.70
C TRP A 150 6.30 0.91 6.86
N ASN A 151 6.81 1.99 6.27
CA ASN A 151 8.20 2.43 6.42
C ASN A 151 8.24 3.95 6.51
N LYS A 152 8.74 4.49 7.62
CA LYS A 152 8.76 5.93 7.90
C LYS A 152 7.35 6.53 7.76
N ARG A 153 7.17 7.46 6.80
CA ARG A 153 5.87 8.09 6.47
C ARG A 153 5.21 7.54 5.21
N THR A 154 5.72 6.42 4.71
CA THR A 154 5.13 5.69 3.58
C THR A 154 4.46 4.43 4.08
N GLY A 155 3.16 4.36 3.92
CA GLY A 155 2.38 3.17 4.18
C GLY A 155 1.67 2.67 2.95
N ALA A 156 1.25 1.41 2.96
CA ALA A 156 0.40 0.90 1.90
C ALA A 156 -0.43 -0.30 2.36
N CYS A 157 -1.58 -0.51 1.71
CA CYS A 157 -2.46 -1.65 1.94
C CYS A 157 -2.79 -2.38 0.64
N GLN A 158 -2.87 -3.73 0.69
CA GLN A 158 -3.26 -4.56 -0.43
C GLN A 158 -4.77 -4.62 -0.63
N PHE A 159 -5.51 -4.44 0.43
CA PHE A 159 -6.97 -4.38 0.40
C PHE A 159 -7.47 -3.03 -0.12
N HIS A 160 -8.77 -2.98 -0.38
CA HIS A 160 -9.47 -1.77 -0.81
C HIS A 160 -10.21 -1.15 0.39
N PRO A 161 -9.69 -0.09 1.03
CA PRO A 161 -10.40 0.56 2.13
C PRO A 161 -11.80 1.05 1.73
N GLU A 162 -11.93 1.56 0.50
CA GLU A 162 -13.20 2.06 -0.05
C GLU A 162 -14.26 0.96 -0.26
N LYS A 163 -13.84 -0.33 -0.26
CA LYS A 163 -14.72 -1.50 -0.35
C LYS A 163 -14.84 -2.25 0.98
N SER A 164 -14.20 -1.76 2.03
CA SER A 164 -14.11 -2.43 3.32
C SER A 164 -15.10 -1.86 4.35
N ALA A 165 -16.18 -1.25 3.90
CA ALA A 165 -17.27 -0.69 4.72
C ALA A 165 -16.73 0.20 5.87
N GLU A 166 -17.29 0.09 7.07
CA GLU A 166 -16.87 0.89 8.24
C GLU A 166 -15.42 0.62 8.65
N ALA A 167 -14.92 -0.61 8.50
CA ALA A 167 -13.55 -0.94 8.83
C ALA A 167 -12.57 -0.13 7.97
N GLY A 168 -12.80 -0.09 6.66
CA GLY A 168 -11.98 0.71 5.75
C GLY A 168 -12.05 2.20 6.04
N ALA A 169 -13.24 2.70 6.34
CA ALA A 169 -13.43 4.11 6.72
C ALA A 169 -12.67 4.46 8.00
N ARG A 170 -12.71 3.60 9.05
CA ARG A 170 -11.95 3.80 10.29
C ARG A 170 -10.45 3.82 10.04
N LEU A 171 -9.92 2.88 9.24
CA LEU A 171 -8.50 2.82 8.91
C LEU A 171 -8.04 4.11 8.22
N LEU A 172 -8.78 4.57 7.20
CA LEU A 172 -8.47 5.85 6.55
C LEU A 172 -8.59 7.04 7.51
N HIS A 173 -9.55 7.00 8.43
CA HIS A 173 -9.71 8.05 9.44
C HIS A 173 -8.52 8.10 10.41
N HIS A 174 -7.95 6.95 10.81
CA HIS A 174 -6.71 6.90 11.61
C HIS A 174 -5.56 7.57 10.87
N TRP A 175 -5.39 7.27 9.58
CA TRP A 175 -4.37 7.88 8.75
C TRP A 175 -4.56 9.41 8.64
N ILE A 176 -5.79 9.88 8.41
CA ILE A 176 -6.11 11.30 8.34
C ILE A 176 -5.78 11.99 9.68
N ARG A 177 -6.17 11.41 10.80
CA ARG A 177 -5.84 11.94 12.13
C ARG A 177 -4.33 12.02 12.37
N TRP A 178 -3.59 11.02 11.91
CA TRP A 178 -2.15 11.04 11.99
C TRP A 178 -1.55 12.20 11.15
N LEU A 179 -2.09 12.47 9.96
CA LEU A 179 -1.70 13.65 9.17
C LEU A 179 -1.98 14.96 9.92
N GLU A 180 -3.16 15.09 10.51
CA GLU A 180 -3.58 16.27 11.29
C GLU A 180 -2.71 16.50 12.53
N SER A 181 -2.16 15.45 13.12
CA SER A 181 -1.22 15.54 14.24
C SER A 181 0.23 15.87 13.85
N GLY A 182 0.49 16.15 12.56
CA GLY A 182 1.83 16.46 12.05
C GLY A 182 2.59 15.27 11.49
N ALA A 183 1.92 14.14 11.31
CA ALA A 183 2.48 12.90 10.74
C ALA A 183 3.75 12.44 11.48
N GLU A 184 3.77 12.54 12.81
CA GLU A 184 4.91 12.09 13.63
C GLU A 184 5.12 10.58 13.50
N LEU A 185 6.38 10.17 13.47
CA LEU A 185 6.72 8.74 13.45
C LEU A 185 6.44 8.15 14.84
N PRO A 186 5.89 6.93 14.92
CA PRO A 186 5.81 6.21 16.18
C PRO A 186 7.21 6.08 16.80
N GLN A 187 7.30 6.40 18.10
CA GLN A 187 8.56 6.25 18.84
C GLN A 187 8.89 4.80 19.09
#